data_c452ee353f2fbcf844a93f2eaeb57d91
#
_entry.id   c452ee353f2fbcf844a93f2eaeb57d91
#
_cell.length_a   1.000
_cell.length_b   1.000
_cell.length_c   1.000
_cell.angle_alpha   90.00
_cell.angle_beta   90.00
_cell.angle_gamma   90.00
#
_symmetry.space_group_name_H-M   'P 1'
#
loop_
_entity.id
_entity.type
_entity.pdbx_description
1 polymer ?
#
loop_
_entity_poly.entity_id
_entity_poly.type
_entity_poly.pdbx_seq_one_letter_code
_entity_poly.pdbx_strand_id
1 'polypeptide(L)'
;MTFVGLVALHDPPREEVKQSIEECRCAGVRVIVITGDSKATAQAICREIGVFTVDEEISEKSYTGREFSQMSEARQRVALSTKGGLLVSRAEPSDKQQIVRLLRGQHDVVAMTGDGVNDAPALKRADIGIAMGITGVLLRHAKLRKPFAHRLKLMSEVWYVLLCRHCSCKGSI
;
A
#
# COMPACT_ATOMS: atom_id res chain seq x y z
N MET A 1 0.21 -12.44 -42.17
CA MET A 1 -0.24 -11.59 -41.05
C MET A 1 0.42 -10.23 -41.19
N THR A 2 -0.35 -9.13 -41.26
CA THR A 2 0.23 -7.77 -41.43
C THR A 2 0.06 -7.02 -40.13
N PHE A 3 1.15 -6.47 -39.57
CA PHE A 3 1.10 -5.61 -38.41
C PHE A 3 0.45 -4.26 -38.79
N VAL A 4 -0.63 -3.89 -38.13
CA VAL A 4 -1.41 -2.68 -38.42
C VAL A 4 -1.04 -1.53 -37.49
N GLY A 5 -0.69 -1.82 -36.23
CA GLY A 5 -0.30 -0.80 -35.26
C GLY A 5 -0.35 -1.29 -33.83
N LEU A 6 0.17 -0.49 -32.92
CA LEU A 6 0.11 -0.68 -31.48
C LEU A 6 -0.50 0.59 -30.84
N VAL A 7 -1.45 0.40 -29.92
CA VAL A 7 -2.03 1.48 -29.13
C VAL A 7 -1.82 1.15 -27.66
N ALA A 8 -1.34 2.13 -26.89
CA ALA A 8 -1.20 2.01 -25.45
C ALA A 8 -2.23 2.90 -24.75
N LEU A 9 -2.84 2.37 -23.70
CA LEU A 9 -3.70 3.11 -22.80
C LEU A 9 -2.91 3.43 -21.53
N HIS A 10 -2.86 4.70 -21.17
CA HIS A 10 -2.21 5.19 -19.95
C HIS A 10 -3.28 5.80 -19.03
N ASP A 11 -3.40 5.27 -17.83
CA ASP A 11 -4.23 5.82 -16.76
C ASP A 11 -3.30 6.44 -15.70
N PRO A 12 -3.04 7.75 -15.79
CA PRO A 12 -2.06 8.39 -14.91
C PRO A 12 -2.59 8.50 -13.49
N PRO A 13 -1.71 8.37 -12.47
CA PRO A 13 -2.06 8.69 -11.10
C PRO A 13 -2.54 10.14 -10.99
N ARG A 14 -3.44 10.40 -10.05
CA ARG A 14 -3.86 11.78 -9.75
C ARG A 14 -2.72 12.57 -9.15
N GLU A 15 -2.64 13.86 -9.47
CA GLU A 15 -1.58 14.76 -9.01
C GLU A 15 -1.48 14.84 -7.47
N GLU A 16 -2.62 14.77 -6.78
CA GLU A 16 -2.70 14.85 -5.32
C GLU A 16 -2.09 13.64 -4.60
N VAL A 17 -1.95 12.51 -5.29
CA VAL A 17 -1.40 11.26 -4.69
C VAL A 17 0.03 11.46 -4.23
N LYS A 18 0.86 12.10 -5.05
CA LYS A 18 2.27 12.38 -4.73
C LYS A 18 2.41 13.21 -3.46
N GLN A 19 1.63 14.27 -3.35
CA GLN A 19 1.61 15.12 -2.16
C GLN A 19 1.16 14.32 -0.92
N SER A 20 0.11 13.50 -1.05
CA SER A 20 -0.42 12.68 0.04
C SER A 20 0.61 11.67 0.56
N ILE A 21 1.41 11.07 -0.33
CA ILE A 21 2.49 10.14 0.03
C ILE A 21 3.59 10.88 0.80
N GLU A 22 3.99 12.07 0.34
CA GLU A 22 5.01 12.87 1.02
C GLU A 22 4.55 13.28 2.42
N GLU A 23 3.31 13.66 2.59
CA GLU A 23 2.73 13.98 3.89
C GLU A 23 2.67 12.77 4.83
N CYS A 24 2.38 11.58 4.31
CA CYS A 24 2.48 10.34 5.07
C CYS A 24 3.92 10.11 5.53
N ARG A 25 4.89 10.32 4.64
CA ARG A 25 6.33 10.20 4.96
C ARG A 25 6.75 11.17 6.05
N CYS A 26 6.37 12.45 5.93
CA CYS A 26 6.61 13.48 6.95
C CYS A 26 5.96 13.15 8.29
N ALA A 27 4.81 12.49 8.28
CA ALA A 27 4.11 12.03 9.49
C ALA A 27 4.72 10.73 10.08
N GLY A 28 5.81 10.20 9.50
CA GLY A 28 6.42 8.95 9.93
C GLY A 28 5.58 7.70 9.62
N VAL A 29 4.67 7.82 8.65
CA VAL A 29 3.83 6.71 8.19
C VAL A 29 4.51 6.04 7.00
N ARG A 30 4.71 4.72 7.08
CA ARG A 30 5.25 3.92 5.97
C ARG A 30 4.15 3.60 4.97
N VAL A 31 4.45 3.72 3.69
CA VAL A 31 3.53 3.39 2.60
C VAL A 31 3.94 2.06 2.00
N ILE A 32 3.04 1.08 2.03
CA ILE A 32 3.22 -0.23 1.41
C ILE A 32 2.19 -0.36 0.29
N VAL A 33 2.67 -0.49 -0.94
CA VAL A 33 1.82 -0.64 -2.12
C VAL A 33 1.63 -2.13 -2.41
N ILE A 34 0.37 -2.56 -2.52
CA ILE A 34 0.03 -3.94 -2.86
C ILE A 34 -0.91 -3.92 -4.07
N THR A 35 -0.47 -4.49 -5.19
CA THR A 35 -1.22 -4.45 -6.45
C THR A 35 -1.20 -5.78 -7.19
N GLY A 36 -2.23 -6.04 -8.00
CA GLY A 36 -2.26 -7.15 -8.95
C GLY A 36 -1.44 -6.90 -10.23
N ASP A 37 -0.94 -5.69 -10.44
CA ASP A 37 -0.19 -5.30 -11.63
C ASP A 37 1.15 -5.99 -11.78
N SER A 38 1.74 -5.89 -12.98
CA SER A 38 3.08 -6.38 -13.25
C SER A 38 4.11 -5.62 -12.42
N LYS A 39 5.22 -6.30 -12.04
CA LYS A 39 6.29 -5.70 -11.23
C LYS A 39 6.86 -4.44 -11.88
N ALA A 40 7.08 -4.48 -13.21
CA ALA A 40 7.63 -3.34 -13.94
C ALA A 40 6.68 -2.12 -13.94
N THR A 41 5.40 -2.34 -14.22
CA THR A 41 4.37 -1.30 -14.18
C THR A 41 4.26 -0.69 -12.79
N ALA A 42 4.16 -1.55 -11.77
CA ALA A 42 4.03 -1.12 -10.38
C ALA A 42 5.24 -0.33 -9.89
N GLN A 43 6.46 -0.73 -10.27
CA GLN A 43 7.69 0.01 -9.95
C GLN A 43 7.71 1.40 -10.60
N ALA A 44 7.32 1.48 -11.89
CA ALA A 44 7.27 2.76 -12.60
C ALA A 44 6.30 3.74 -11.91
N ILE A 45 5.09 3.27 -11.59
CA ILE A 45 4.10 4.12 -10.92
C ILE A 45 4.54 4.47 -9.49
N CYS A 46 5.14 3.54 -8.72
CA CYS A 46 5.66 3.85 -7.39
C CYS A 46 6.74 4.95 -7.40
N ARG A 47 7.54 5.03 -8.47
CA ARG A 47 8.48 6.15 -8.66
C ARG A 47 7.76 7.44 -9.02
N GLU A 48 6.79 7.39 -9.92
CA GLU A 48 6.00 8.54 -10.33
C GLU A 48 5.27 9.19 -9.15
N ILE A 49 4.60 8.38 -8.32
CA ILE A 49 3.87 8.88 -7.15
C ILE A 49 4.75 9.14 -5.91
N GLY A 50 6.05 8.90 -5.99
CA GLY A 50 7.01 9.23 -4.94
C GLY A 50 7.09 8.23 -3.77
N VAL A 51 6.60 7.00 -3.93
CA VAL A 51 6.84 5.90 -2.97
C VAL A 51 8.31 5.55 -2.94
N PHE A 52 8.96 5.53 -4.12
CA PHE A 52 10.39 5.39 -4.29
C PHE A 52 10.97 6.64 -4.93
N THR A 53 12.21 6.99 -4.58
CA THR A 53 12.96 8.03 -5.29
C THR A 53 13.50 7.49 -6.61
N VAL A 54 13.86 8.39 -7.55
CA VAL A 54 14.30 8.01 -8.91
C VAL A 54 15.55 7.13 -8.84
N ASP A 55 16.51 7.47 -7.98
CA ASP A 55 17.81 6.81 -7.85
C ASP A 55 17.84 5.73 -6.76
N GLU A 56 16.68 5.43 -6.17
CA GLU A 56 16.60 4.48 -5.07
C GLU A 56 16.76 3.05 -5.55
N GLU A 57 17.68 2.29 -4.93
CA GLU A 57 17.80 0.85 -5.10
C GLU A 57 16.59 0.15 -4.46
N ILE A 58 15.77 -0.49 -5.29
CA ILE A 58 14.50 -1.08 -4.87
C ILE A 58 14.47 -2.62 -4.91
N SER A 59 15.62 -3.27 -5.14
CA SER A 59 15.70 -4.74 -5.21
C SER A 59 15.19 -5.41 -3.94
N GLU A 60 15.47 -4.83 -2.77
CA GLU A 60 15.00 -5.32 -1.47
C GLU A 60 13.69 -4.66 -0.99
N LYS A 61 13.06 -3.86 -1.82
CA LYS A 61 11.80 -3.14 -1.52
C LYS A 61 10.68 -3.44 -2.50
N SER A 62 10.93 -4.30 -3.48
CA SER A 62 9.96 -4.64 -4.51
C SER A 62 9.92 -6.15 -4.74
N TYR A 63 8.82 -6.75 -4.36
CA TYR A 63 8.58 -8.20 -4.46
C TYR A 63 7.32 -8.47 -5.29
N THR A 64 7.24 -9.66 -5.87
CA THR A 64 5.96 -10.21 -6.29
C THR A 64 5.29 -10.93 -5.11
N GLY A 65 3.97 -11.10 -5.13
CA GLY A 65 3.26 -11.86 -4.11
C GLY A 65 3.85 -13.25 -3.93
N ARG A 66 4.23 -13.92 -5.04
CA ARG A 66 4.89 -15.23 -5.00
C ARG A 66 6.27 -15.18 -4.33
N GLU A 67 7.13 -14.23 -4.70
CA GLU A 67 8.45 -14.05 -4.05
C GLU A 67 8.27 -13.80 -2.56
N PHE A 68 7.34 -12.92 -2.19
CA PHE A 68 7.06 -12.59 -0.79
C PHE A 68 6.54 -13.81 0.00
N SER A 69 5.60 -14.57 -0.54
CA SER A 69 5.01 -15.74 0.12
C SER A 69 6.00 -16.90 0.28
N GLN A 70 7.01 -17.01 -0.60
CA GLN A 70 8.07 -18.02 -0.51
C GLN A 70 9.14 -17.69 0.53
N MET A 71 9.19 -16.46 1.05
CA MET A 71 10.12 -16.10 2.12
C MET A 71 9.70 -16.72 3.45
N SER A 72 10.68 -16.99 4.30
CA SER A 72 10.39 -17.30 5.71
C SER A 72 9.67 -16.12 6.39
N GLU A 73 8.83 -16.40 7.37
CA GLU A 73 8.10 -15.36 8.10
C GLU A 73 9.03 -14.33 8.73
N ALA A 74 10.20 -14.76 9.21
CA ALA A 74 11.23 -13.86 9.74
C ALA A 74 11.71 -12.86 8.68
N ARG A 75 11.97 -13.33 7.45
CA ARG A 75 12.41 -12.48 6.34
C ARG A 75 11.30 -11.55 5.86
N GLN A 76 10.06 -12.03 5.80
CA GLN A 76 8.88 -11.19 5.52
C GLN A 76 8.75 -10.05 6.52
N ARG A 77 8.92 -10.32 7.82
CA ARG A 77 8.89 -9.31 8.88
C ARG A 77 10.00 -8.27 8.72
N VAL A 78 11.21 -8.68 8.37
CA VAL A 78 12.33 -7.77 8.09
C VAL A 78 12.01 -6.87 6.89
N ALA A 79 11.54 -7.44 5.78
CA ALA A 79 11.13 -6.67 4.60
C ALA A 79 10.04 -5.65 4.93
N LEU A 80 9.03 -6.04 5.71
CA LEU A 80 7.96 -5.14 6.17
C LEU A 80 8.45 -4.05 7.14
N SER A 81 9.57 -4.26 7.83
CA SER A 81 10.16 -3.28 8.77
C SER A 81 11.12 -2.30 8.09
N THR A 82 11.44 -2.49 6.81
CA THR A 82 12.34 -1.62 6.07
C THR A 82 11.82 -0.18 6.04
N LYS A 83 12.72 0.77 6.28
CA LYS A 83 12.39 2.21 6.20
C LYS A 83 12.09 2.61 4.75
N GLY A 84 11.11 3.48 4.58
CA GLY A 84 10.67 3.95 3.27
C GLY A 84 9.46 3.16 2.75
N GLY A 85 9.28 3.15 1.44
CA GLY A 85 8.20 2.43 0.78
C GLY A 85 8.50 0.94 0.55
N LEU A 86 7.45 0.15 0.39
CA LEU A 86 7.54 -1.25 -0.03
C LEU A 86 6.50 -1.49 -1.13
N LEU A 87 6.86 -2.33 -2.10
CA LEU A 87 5.96 -2.76 -3.17
C LEU A 87 5.81 -4.28 -3.17
N VAL A 88 4.56 -4.74 -3.20
CA VAL A 88 4.21 -6.14 -3.48
C VAL A 88 3.29 -6.17 -4.70
N SER A 89 3.84 -6.60 -5.83
CA SER A 89 3.17 -6.69 -7.14
C SER A 89 2.64 -8.10 -7.38
N ARG A 90 1.71 -8.28 -8.31
CA ARG A 90 1.07 -9.58 -8.58
C ARG A 90 0.56 -10.25 -7.30
N ALA A 91 0.04 -9.43 -6.39
CA ALA A 91 -0.46 -9.90 -5.11
C ALA A 91 -1.87 -10.47 -5.23
N GLU A 92 -2.09 -11.58 -4.55
CA GLU A 92 -3.40 -12.20 -4.38
C GLU A 92 -4.10 -11.66 -3.11
N PRO A 93 -5.42 -11.84 -2.97
CA PRO A 93 -6.14 -11.43 -1.76
C PRO A 93 -5.60 -12.08 -0.47
N SER A 94 -5.04 -13.28 -0.55
CA SER A 94 -4.35 -14.00 0.52
C SER A 94 -3.11 -13.26 1.01
N ASP A 95 -2.31 -12.72 0.07
CA ASP A 95 -1.08 -11.98 0.38
C ASP A 95 -1.39 -10.71 1.17
N LYS A 96 -2.46 -9.99 0.76
CA LYS A 96 -2.94 -8.80 1.46
C LYS A 96 -3.27 -9.09 2.92
N GLN A 97 -4.00 -10.20 3.17
CA GLN A 97 -4.36 -10.63 4.52
C GLN A 97 -3.13 -11.01 5.34
N GLN A 98 -2.16 -11.69 4.73
CA GLN A 98 -0.92 -12.09 5.38
C GLN A 98 -0.07 -10.89 5.79
N ILE A 99 0.08 -9.91 4.90
CA ILE A 99 0.84 -8.68 5.19
C ILE A 99 0.22 -7.93 6.37
N VAL A 100 -1.10 -7.73 6.37
CA VAL A 100 -1.82 -7.10 7.50
C VAL A 100 -1.58 -7.88 8.79
N ARG A 101 -1.65 -9.21 8.76
CA ARG A 101 -1.42 -10.06 9.93
C ARG A 101 0.00 -9.88 10.48
N LEU A 102 1.00 -9.88 9.61
CA LEU A 102 2.41 -9.75 10.00
C LEU A 102 2.69 -8.38 10.61
N LEU A 103 2.21 -7.30 10.01
CA LEU A 103 2.38 -5.94 10.52
C LEU A 103 1.74 -5.77 11.91
N ARG A 104 0.50 -6.25 12.09
CA ARG A 104 -0.15 -6.22 13.40
C ARG A 104 0.59 -7.05 14.44
N GLY A 105 1.18 -8.18 14.02
CA GLY A 105 2.05 -9.00 14.87
C GLY A 105 3.36 -8.32 15.28
N GLN A 106 3.74 -7.23 14.60
CA GLN A 106 4.86 -6.35 14.97
C GLN A 106 4.41 -5.14 15.82
N HIS A 107 3.16 -5.12 16.26
CA HIS A 107 2.55 -4.01 17.00
C HIS A 107 2.45 -2.71 16.19
N ASP A 108 2.44 -2.81 14.87
CA ASP A 108 2.17 -1.68 14.00
C ASP A 108 0.65 -1.38 13.95
N VAL A 109 0.31 -0.11 13.90
CA VAL A 109 -1.06 0.33 13.59
C VAL A 109 -1.24 0.34 12.08
N VAL A 110 -2.12 -0.49 11.58
CA VAL A 110 -2.29 -0.75 10.16
C VAL A 110 -3.58 -0.13 9.65
N ALA A 111 -3.46 0.78 8.67
CA ALA A 111 -4.57 1.26 7.87
C ALA A 111 -4.49 0.63 6.48
N MET A 112 -5.59 0.09 6.00
CA MET A 112 -5.68 -0.51 4.67
C MET A 112 -6.81 0.11 3.86
N THR A 113 -6.52 0.41 2.60
CA THR A 113 -7.51 0.87 1.61
C THR A 113 -7.84 -0.27 0.65
N GLY A 114 -9.05 -0.31 0.12
CA GLY A 114 -9.47 -1.28 -0.90
C GLY A 114 -10.82 -0.91 -1.47
N ASP A 115 -11.05 -1.24 -2.75
CA ASP A 115 -12.28 -0.94 -3.49
C ASP A 115 -13.06 -2.20 -3.85
N GLY A 116 -12.45 -3.37 -3.75
CA GLY A 116 -13.01 -4.64 -4.15
C GLY A 116 -13.60 -5.47 -3.02
N VAL A 117 -14.58 -6.30 -3.38
CA VAL A 117 -15.15 -7.32 -2.48
C VAL A 117 -14.06 -8.28 -1.97
N ASN A 118 -13.04 -8.54 -2.80
CA ASN A 118 -11.91 -9.42 -2.49
C ASN A 118 -11.01 -8.87 -1.37
N ASP A 119 -11.06 -7.57 -1.10
CA ASP A 119 -10.26 -6.92 -0.07
C ASP A 119 -10.95 -6.90 1.30
N ALA A 120 -12.25 -7.17 1.33
CA ALA A 120 -13.04 -7.13 2.55
C ALA A 120 -12.44 -7.94 3.74
N PRO A 121 -11.86 -9.13 3.54
CA PRO A 121 -11.21 -9.87 4.62
C PRO A 121 -9.96 -9.18 5.17
N ALA A 122 -9.15 -8.55 4.31
CA ALA A 122 -7.95 -7.81 4.71
C ALA A 122 -8.32 -6.47 5.38
N LEU A 123 -9.31 -5.75 4.82
CA LEU A 123 -9.87 -4.53 5.42
C LEU A 123 -10.42 -4.77 6.83
N LYS A 124 -11.09 -5.90 7.03
CA LYS A 124 -11.60 -6.29 8.35
C LYS A 124 -10.51 -6.61 9.36
N ARG A 125 -9.35 -7.09 8.90
CA ARG A 125 -8.21 -7.42 9.76
C ARG A 125 -7.34 -6.23 10.10
N ALA A 126 -7.34 -5.18 9.29
CA ALA A 126 -6.63 -3.94 9.58
C ALA A 126 -7.24 -3.23 10.79
N ASP A 127 -6.43 -2.41 11.49
CA ASP A 127 -6.94 -1.57 12.59
C ASP A 127 -7.83 -0.46 12.04
N ILE A 128 -7.54 0.00 10.82
CA ILE A 128 -8.32 0.98 10.07
C ILE A 128 -8.59 0.43 8.68
N GLY A 129 -9.81 0.03 8.40
CA GLY A 129 -10.27 -0.39 7.07
C GLY A 129 -10.96 0.75 6.35
N ILE A 130 -10.52 1.07 5.13
CA ILE A 130 -11.09 2.12 4.28
C ILE A 130 -11.60 1.46 3.01
N ALA A 131 -12.91 1.25 2.94
CA ALA A 131 -13.56 0.75 1.74
C ALA A 131 -13.94 1.91 0.83
N MET A 132 -13.61 1.77 -0.45
CA MET A 132 -13.96 2.72 -1.50
C MET A 132 -15.22 2.24 -2.20
N GLY A 133 -16.17 3.12 -2.41
CA GLY A 133 -17.39 2.85 -3.15
C GLY A 133 -17.71 3.98 -4.13
N ILE A 134 -18.57 3.71 -5.10
CA ILE A 134 -19.01 4.68 -6.11
C ILE A 134 -19.62 5.94 -5.46
N THR A 135 -20.22 5.80 -4.27
CA THR A 135 -20.93 6.87 -3.56
C THR A 135 -20.20 7.43 -2.33
N GLY A 136 -18.97 6.97 -2.05
CA GLY A 136 -18.22 7.49 -0.90
C GLY A 136 -17.26 6.51 -0.25
N VAL A 137 -16.63 6.95 0.84
CA VAL A 137 -15.68 6.19 1.65
C VAL A 137 -16.38 5.66 2.89
N LEU A 138 -16.38 4.35 3.08
CA LEU A 138 -16.81 3.72 4.33
C LEU A 138 -15.59 3.50 5.23
N LEU A 139 -15.45 4.31 6.28
CA LEU A 139 -14.44 4.14 7.32
C LEU A 139 -14.95 3.19 8.38
N ARG A 140 -14.23 2.09 8.62
CA ARG A 140 -14.51 1.18 9.73
C ARG A 140 -13.44 1.36 10.81
N HIS A 141 -13.87 1.62 12.03
CA HIS A 141 -13.06 1.68 13.25
C HIS A 141 -12.02 2.82 13.36
N ALA A 142 -12.24 3.98 12.74
CA ALA A 142 -11.28 5.06 12.89
C ALA A 142 -11.84 6.31 13.58
N LYS A 143 -11.23 6.69 14.69
CA LYS A 143 -11.22 8.08 15.19
C LYS A 143 -10.19 8.89 14.39
N LEU A 144 -10.30 8.90 13.07
CA LEU A 144 -9.40 9.69 12.21
C LEU A 144 -9.90 11.13 12.12
N ARG A 145 -8.97 12.09 12.16
CA ARG A 145 -9.27 13.48 11.82
C ARG A 145 -9.66 13.57 10.34
N LYS A 146 -10.69 14.31 10.00
CA LYS A 146 -11.23 14.47 8.63
C LYS A 146 -10.16 14.73 7.54
N PRO A 147 -9.13 15.58 7.75
CA PRO A 147 -8.09 15.81 6.72
C PRO A 147 -7.32 14.56 6.34
N PHE A 148 -7.00 13.71 7.33
CA PHE A 148 -6.25 12.46 7.08
C PHE A 148 -7.09 11.42 6.34
N ALA A 149 -8.38 11.33 6.66
CA ALA A 149 -9.30 10.43 5.95
C ALA A 149 -9.46 10.80 4.46
N HIS A 150 -9.51 12.10 4.13
CA HIS A 150 -9.58 12.57 2.74
C HIS A 150 -8.32 12.22 1.95
N ARG A 151 -7.14 12.34 2.55
CA ARG A 151 -5.85 12.00 1.91
C ARG A 151 -5.70 10.51 1.66
N LEU A 152 -6.11 9.68 2.61
CA LEU A 152 -6.18 8.24 2.41
C LEU A 152 -7.09 7.86 1.24
N LYS A 153 -8.17 8.62 1.04
CA LYS A 153 -9.06 8.44 -0.12
C LYS A 153 -8.30 8.67 -1.43
N LEU A 154 -7.55 9.76 -1.56
CA LEU A 154 -6.80 10.08 -2.78
C LEU A 154 -5.77 9.00 -3.12
N MET A 155 -5.10 8.45 -2.11
CA MET A 155 -4.11 7.38 -2.32
C MET A 155 -4.74 6.07 -2.78
N SER A 156 -5.95 5.75 -2.33
CA SER A 156 -6.61 4.48 -2.65
C SER A 156 -7.21 4.40 -4.05
N GLU A 157 -7.39 5.54 -4.73
CA GLU A 157 -7.89 5.54 -6.10
C GLU A 157 -6.84 5.06 -7.11
N VAL A 158 -5.57 5.00 -6.72
CA VAL A 158 -4.48 4.52 -7.57
C VAL A 158 -4.20 3.05 -7.33
N TRP A 159 -4.13 2.61 -6.05
CA TRP A 159 -3.88 1.23 -5.66
C TRP A 159 -4.20 0.97 -4.18
N TYR A 160 -4.18 -0.30 -3.80
CA TYR A 160 -4.29 -0.70 -2.40
C TYR A 160 -3.06 -0.27 -1.62
N VAL A 161 -3.22 0.76 -0.80
CA VAL A 161 -2.14 1.28 0.02
C VAL A 161 -2.35 0.81 1.46
N LEU A 162 -1.33 0.21 2.00
CA LEU A 162 -1.25 -0.15 3.40
C LEU A 162 -0.40 0.89 4.11
N LEU A 163 -0.96 1.57 5.07
CA LEU A 163 -0.25 2.53 5.90
C LEU A 163 0.09 1.89 7.23
N CYS A 164 1.34 1.97 7.62
CA CYS A 164 1.82 1.41 8.85
C CYS A 164 2.58 2.44 9.65
N ARG A 165 2.20 2.65 10.91
CA ARG A 165 2.92 3.47 11.87
C ARG A 165 3.37 2.60 13.02
N HIS A 166 4.67 2.53 13.25
CA HIS A 166 5.20 1.88 14.44
C HIS A 166 4.76 2.66 15.69
N CYS A 167 3.98 2.02 16.54
CA CYS A 167 3.57 2.62 17.80
C CYS A 167 4.74 2.59 18.78
N SER A 168 5.56 3.62 18.78
CA SER A 168 6.64 3.83 19.75
C SER A 168 6.12 4.45 21.05
N CYS A 169 4.89 4.20 21.41
CA CYS A 169 4.33 4.57 22.70
C CYS A 169 4.82 3.57 23.76
N LYS A 170 6.09 3.63 24.12
CA LYS A 170 6.49 3.24 25.47
C LYS A 170 5.86 4.26 26.41
N GLY A 171 5.02 3.75 27.32
CA GLY A 171 4.20 4.51 28.21
C GLY A 171 4.92 5.66 28.92
N SER A 172 4.16 6.73 29.00
CA SER A 172 4.16 7.60 30.16
C SER A 172 2.70 7.85 30.46
N ILE A 173 2.27 7.20 31.50
CA ILE A 173 1.09 7.54 32.30
C ILE A 173 1.32 8.90 32.91
#